data_13fd01ad9683516805f02a9080539ed4
#
_entry.id   13fd01ad9683516805f02a9080539ed4
#
_cell.length_a   1.000
_cell.length_b   1.000
_cell.length_c   1.000
_cell.angle_alpha   90.00
_cell.angle_beta   90.00
_cell.angle_gamma   90.00
#
_symmetry.space_group_name_H-M   'P 1'
#
loop_
_entity.id
_entity.type
_entity.pdbx_description
1 polymer ?
#
loop_
_entity_poly.entity_id
_entity_poly.type
_entity_poly.pdbx_seq_one_letter_code
_entity_poly.pdbx_strand_id
1 'polypeptide(L)'
;IWHAEAIDKLYDQTAPTGADAISLIVREPIGVVGAVLPWNFPLLMLAWKMAPALAAGCSMVVKPAEQTSLTALRIAELAAEAGVPRGVFNVVTGSGPAVGEPLGLHPDVDMITFTGSTVTGRRFLRYSADSNLKKVVLELGGKNPCVVLDDAENLDRVAEQVCNAAFWNMGENCSAGSRLIVHKGIKDALLDRIAQHAKEWRMGDPLDPSNQLGVMIDRAHFEKVKRYLTLGAEAGYTPVV
;
A
#
# COMPACT_ATOMS: atom_id res chain seq x y z
N ILE A 1 -15.42 -3.53 9.28
CA ILE A 1 -16.77 -2.98 9.60
C ILE A 1 -17.31 -2.23 8.38
N TRP A 2 -16.68 -1.13 7.90
CA TRP A 2 -17.22 -0.26 6.85
C TRP A 2 -17.66 -1.01 5.57
N HIS A 3 -16.84 -1.93 5.04
CA HIS A 3 -17.21 -2.70 3.85
C HIS A 3 -18.36 -3.67 4.10
N ALA A 4 -18.46 -4.25 5.30
CA ALA A 4 -19.58 -5.11 5.66
C ALA A 4 -20.89 -4.31 5.78
N GLU A 5 -20.83 -3.08 6.29
CA GLU A 5 -21.97 -2.18 6.39
C GLU A 5 -22.38 -1.55 5.04
N ALA A 6 -21.52 -1.61 4.04
CA ALA A 6 -21.77 -1.08 2.69
C ALA A 6 -22.51 -2.06 1.77
N ILE A 7 -22.56 -3.36 2.11
CA ILE A 7 -23.10 -4.43 1.23
C ILE A 7 -24.53 -4.12 0.76
N ASP A 8 -25.40 -3.66 1.66
CA ASP A 8 -26.80 -3.35 1.38
C ASP A 8 -27.03 -1.90 0.87
N LYS A 9 -25.95 -1.18 0.58
CA LYS A 9 -25.98 0.24 0.16
C LYS A 9 -25.42 0.45 -1.25
N LEU A 10 -25.03 -0.61 -1.92
CA LEU A 10 -24.57 -0.59 -3.32
C LEU A 10 -25.73 -1.01 -4.23
N TYR A 11 -26.49 -0.05 -4.71
CA TYR A 11 -27.66 -0.30 -5.54
C TYR A 11 -27.28 -0.50 -7.00
N ASP A 12 -28.05 -1.36 -7.68
CA ASP A 12 -28.09 -1.46 -9.12
C ASP A 12 -28.75 -0.22 -9.74
N GLN A 13 -28.65 -0.03 -11.03
CA GLN A 13 -29.14 1.16 -11.72
C GLN A 13 -30.08 0.78 -12.87
N THR A 14 -31.05 1.66 -13.12
CA THR A 14 -31.88 1.58 -14.31
C THR A 14 -31.39 2.61 -15.31
N ALA A 15 -31.02 2.15 -16.52
CA ALA A 15 -30.62 3.06 -17.59
C ALA A 15 -31.85 3.70 -18.27
N PRO A 16 -31.74 4.95 -18.76
CA PRO A 16 -32.82 5.58 -19.51
C PRO A 16 -33.04 4.86 -20.83
N THR A 17 -34.29 4.44 -21.06
CA THR A 17 -34.74 3.76 -22.32
C THR A 17 -36.06 4.35 -22.75
N GLY A 18 -36.56 3.92 -23.92
CA GLY A 18 -37.94 4.25 -24.38
C GLY A 18 -39.00 3.62 -23.49
N ALA A 19 -40.25 4.05 -23.66
CA ALA A 19 -41.38 3.62 -22.82
C ALA A 19 -41.74 2.12 -22.98
N ASP A 20 -41.19 1.47 -23.97
CA ASP A 20 -41.41 0.06 -24.33
C ASP A 20 -40.30 -0.88 -23.85
N ALA A 21 -39.27 -0.37 -23.17
CA ALA A 21 -38.12 -1.15 -22.72
C ALA A 21 -37.68 -0.77 -21.28
N ILE A 22 -37.11 -1.75 -20.58
CA ILE A 22 -36.41 -1.53 -19.30
C ILE A 22 -34.99 -2.07 -19.49
N SER A 23 -33.98 -1.24 -19.13
CA SER A 23 -32.58 -1.64 -19.09
C SER A 23 -32.02 -1.52 -17.68
N LEU A 24 -31.47 -2.60 -17.16
CA LEU A 24 -30.89 -2.70 -15.84
C LEU A 24 -29.37 -2.79 -15.93
N ILE A 25 -28.66 -2.05 -15.07
CA ILE A 25 -27.22 -2.18 -14.83
C ILE A 25 -27.07 -2.92 -13.52
N VAL A 26 -26.73 -4.20 -13.58
CA VAL A 26 -26.61 -5.09 -12.42
C VAL A 26 -25.13 -5.24 -12.06
N ARG A 27 -24.83 -5.20 -10.76
CA ARG A 27 -23.49 -5.47 -10.23
C ARG A 27 -23.36 -6.92 -9.83
N GLU A 28 -22.32 -7.57 -10.33
CA GLU A 28 -22.01 -8.96 -10.07
C GLU A 28 -20.58 -9.13 -9.54
N PRO A 29 -20.28 -10.17 -8.74
CA PRO A 29 -18.90 -10.52 -8.37
C PRO A 29 -18.03 -10.69 -9.62
N ILE A 30 -16.81 -10.16 -9.62
CA ILE A 30 -15.89 -10.35 -10.74
C ILE A 30 -15.37 -11.79 -10.84
N GLY A 31 -15.46 -12.57 -9.75
CA GLY A 31 -14.99 -13.94 -9.69
C GLY A 31 -13.84 -14.14 -8.71
N VAL A 32 -12.71 -14.67 -9.18
CA VAL A 32 -11.52 -14.96 -8.38
C VAL A 32 -10.56 -13.78 -8.40
N VAL A 33 -10.25 -13.22 -7.23
CA VAL A 33 -9.32 -12.10 -7.04
C VAL A 33 -7.98 -12.63 -6.50
N GLY A 34 -6.92 -12.49 -7.28
CA GLY A 34 -5.55 -12.67 -6.81
C GLY A 34 -5.05 -11.37 -6.14
N ALA A 35 -4.60 -11.46 -4.88
CA ALA A 35 -4.07 -10.33 -4.15
C ALA A 35 -2.61 -10.54 -3.77
N VAL A 36 -1.72 -9.68 -4.25
CA VAL A 36 -0.28 -9.72 -3.91
C VAL A 36 0.08 -8.52 -3.06
N LEU A 37 0.54 -8.80 -1.83
CA LEU A 37 0.69 -7.82 -0.76
C LEU A 37 2.15 -7.37 -0.58
N PRO A 38 2.36 -6.11 -0.14
CA PRO A 38 3.66 -5.60 0.24
C PRO A 38 4.00 -5.97 1.69
N TRP A 39 5.24 -5.70 2.08
CA TRP A 39 5.77 -5.96 3.41
C TRP A 39 5.61 -4.79 4.39
N ASN A 40 5.44 -3.56 3.91
CA ASN A 40 5.47 -2.35 4.75
C ASN A 40 4.20 -2.10 5.57
N PHE A 41 3.05 -2.61 5.13
CA PHE A 41 1.77 -2.59 5.86
C PHE A 41 1.01 -3.91 5.67
N PRO A 42 1.51 -5.03 6.18
CA PRO A 42 1.01 -6.36 5.82
C PRO A 42 -0.48 -6.55 6.12
N LEU A 43 -0.92 -6.27 7.35
CA LEU A 43 -2.31 -6.46 7.75
C LEU A 43 -3.23 -5.39 7.14
N LEU A 44 -2.78 -4.14 7.09
CA LEU A 44 -3.56 -3.04 6.53
C LEU A 44 -3.84 -3.26 5.03
N MET A 45 -2.80 -3.64 4.26
CA MET A 45 -2.95 -3.90 2.83
C MET A 45 -3.77 -5.16 2.54
N LEU A 46 -3.70 -6.15 3.42
CA LEU A 46 -4.62 -7.30 3.38
C LEU A 46 -6.06 -6.83 3.56
N ALA A 47 -6.35 -6.06 4.61
CA ALA A 47 -7.70 -5.58 4.91
C ALA A 47 -8.28 -4.73 3.76
N TRP A 48 -7.48 -3.86 3.14
CA TRP A 48 -7.89 -3.01 2.02
C TRP A 48 -8.32 -3.80 0.77
N LYS A 49 -7.76 -4.99 0.58
CA LYS A 49 -8.07 -5.86 -0.56
C LYS A 49 -9.12 -6.92 -0.23
N MET A 50 -9.00 -7.54 0.94
CA MET A 50 -9.89 -8.61 1.39
C MET A 50 -11.31 -8.10 1.64
N ALA A 51 -11.45 -7.01 2.37
CA ALA A 51 -12.76 -6.55 2.81
C ALA A 51 -13.69 -6.19 1.63
N PRO A 52 -13.29 -5.38 0.62
CA PRO A 52 -14.15 -5.11 -0.52
C PRO A 52 -14.37 -6.34 -1.42
N ALA A 53 -13.36 -7.22 -1.59
CA ALA A 53 -13.52 -8.40 -2.43
C ALA A 53 -14.53 -9.38 -1.84
N LEU A 54 -14.45 -9.69 -0.55
CA LEU A 54 -15.42 -10.57 0.12
C LEU A 54 -16.81 -9.93 0.20
N ALA A 55 -16.90 -8.61 0.46
CA ALA A 55 -18.16 -7.88 0.46
C ALA A 55 -18.84 -7.89 -0.91
N ALA A 56 -18.07 -7.91 -2.00
CA ALA A 56 -18.58 -8.04 -3.37
C ALA A 56 -18.89 -9.49 -3.78
N GLY A 57 -18.75 -10.48 -2.89
CA GLY A 57 -19.02 -11.88 -3.18
C GLY A 57 -17.93 -12.62 -3.98
N CYS A 58 -16.71 -12.07 -4.04
CA CYS A 58 -15.59 -12.67 -4.76
C CYS A 58 -14.86 -13.72 -3.90
N SER A 59 -14.25 -14.71 -4.54
CA SER A 59 -13.24 -15.55 -3.91
C SER A 59 -11.86 -14.92 -4.02
N MET A 60 -10.96 -15.22 -3.08
CA MET A 60 -9.62 -14.64 -3.05
C MET A 60 -8.51 -15.67 -2.88
N VAL A 61 -7.40 -15.43 -3.60
CA VAL A 61 -6.09 -16.05 -3.37
C VAL A 61 -5.09 -14.96 -3.03
N VAL A 62 -4.60 -14.96 -1.79
CA VAL A 62 -3.71 -13.93 -1.26
C VAL A 62 -2.28 -14.45 -1.18
N LYS A 63 -1.35 -13.73 -1.79
CA LYS A 63 0.09 -13.91 -1.60
C LYS A 63 0.64 -12.77 -0.73
N PRO A 64 0.90 -12.98 0.56
CA PRO A 64 1.60 -11.99 1.39
C PRO A 64 3.06 -11.84 0.96
N ALA A 65 3.71 -10.74 1.38
CA ALA A 65 5.15 -10.64 1.25
C ALA A 65 5.86 -11.73 2.07
N GLU A 66 7.00 -12.19 1.59
CA GLU A 66 7.75 -13.31 2.20
C GLU A 66 8.16 -13.00 3.65
N GLN A 67 8.52 -11.74 3.91
CA GLN A 67 8.98 -11.28 5.23
C GLN A 67 7.83 -11.10 6.23
N THR A 68 6.56 -11.01 5.79
CA THR A 68 5.44 -10.56 6.63
C THR A 68 4.16 -11.39 6.44
N SER A 69 4.30 -12.71 6.34
CA SER A 69 3.18 -13.63 6.05
C SER A 69 2.29 -13.96 7.27
N LEU A 70 2.79 -13.84 8.49
CA LEU A 70 2.13 -14.38 9.70
C LEU A 70 0.75 -13.78 9.95
N THR A 71 0.56 -12.48 9.78
CA THR A 71 -0.74 -11.84 9.97
C THR A 71 -1.78 -12.29 8.93
N ALA A 72 -1.36 -12.54 7.69
CA ALA A 72 -2.26 -13.06 6.66
C ALA A 72 -2.71 -14.49 6.96
N LEU A 73 -1.81 -15.36 7.45
CA LEU A 73 -2.13 -16.71 7.88
C LEU A 73 -3.11 -16.69 9.07
N ARG A 74 -2.85 -15.82 10.08
CA ARG A 74 -3.77 -15.70 11.22
C ARG A 74 -5.16 -15.21 10.82
N ILE A 75 -5.26 -14.27 9.86
CA ILE A 75 -6.55 -13.82 9.32
C ILE A 75 -7.29 -14.96 8.60
N ALA A 76 -6.57 -15.85 7.89
CA ALA A 76 -7.20 -17.01 7.25
C ALA A 76 -7.81 -17.97 8.28
N GLU A 77 -7.12 -18.23 9.39
CA GLU A 77 -7.66 -19.00 10.50
C GLU A 77 -8.91 -18.36 11.09
N LEU A 78 -8.84 -17.07 11.41
CA LEU A 78 -9.98 -16.31 11.96
C LEU A 78 -11.17 -16.25 10.99
N ALA A 79 -10.91 -16.15 9.69
CA ALA A 79 -11.96 -16.19 8.67
C ALA A 79 -12.68 -17.57 8.66
N ALA A 80 -11.92 -18.67 8.78
CA ALA A 80 -12.48 -20.00 8.88
C ALA A 80 -13.28 -20.18 10.19
N GLU A 81 -12.75 -19.71 11.32
CA GLU A 81 -13.45 -19.70 12.62
C GLU A 81 -14.77 -18.90 12.57
N ALA A 82 -14.78 -17.78 11.81
CA ALA A 82 -15.96 -16.93 11.59
C ALA A 82 -16.97 -17.52 10.59
N GLY A 83 -16.69 -18.69 10.00
CA GLY A 83 -17.61 -19.39 9.10
C GLY A 83 -17.50 -18.98 7.64
N VAL A 84 -16.42 -18.33 7.21
CA VAL A 84 -16.16 -18.08 5.77
C VAL A 84 -16.03 -19.44 5.07
N PRO A 85 -16.81 -19.71 4.00
CA PRO A 85 -16.79 -21.00 3.33
C PRO A 85 -15.40 -21.38 2.80
N ARG A 86 -15.10 -22.67 2.81
CA ARG A 86 -13.82 -23.18 2.28
C ARG A 86 -13.64 -22.77 0.82
N GLY A 87 -12.45 -22.33 0.45
CA GLY A 87 -12.10 -21.88 -0.89
C GLY A 87 -12.42 -20.42 -1.19
N VAL A 88 -13.20 -19.73 -0.35
CA VAL A 88 -13.52 -18.31 -0.55
C VAL A 88 -12.33 -17.41 -0.21
N PHE A 89 -11.59 -17.71 0.86
CA PHE A 89 -10.41 -16.96 1.26
C PHE A 89 -9.21 -17.90 1.47
N ASN A 90 -8.19 -17.75 0.65
CA ASN A 90 -7.02 -18.64 0.61
C ASN A 90 -5.73 -17.82 0.70
N VAL A 91 -4.76 -18.29 1.50
CA VAL A 91 -3.44 -17.68 1.63
C VAL A 91 -2.38 -18.64 1.11
N VAL A 92 -1.58 -18.20 0.16
CA VAL A 92 -0.47 -18.97 -0.43
C VAL A 92 0.83 -18.22 -0.19
N THR A 93 1.73 -18.78 0.59
CA THR A 93 3.06 -18.22 0.88
C THR A 93 4.08 -18.68 -0.16
N GLY A 94 5.09 -17.85 -0.40
CA GLY A 94 6.18 -18.16 -1.32
C GLY A 94 6.72 -16.93 -2.03
N SER A 95 7.77 -17.12 -2.82
CA SER A 95 8.43 -16.03 -3.53
C SER A 95 7.58 -15.43 -4.66
N GLY A 96 7.93 -14.22 -5.06
CA GLY A 96 7.30 -13.56 -6.21
C GLY A 96 7.26 -14.42 -7.47
N PRO A 97 8.40 -14.99 -7.90
CA PRO A 97 8.46 -15.92 -9.06
C PRO A 97 7.69 -17.22 -8.85
N ALA A 98 7.71 -17.79 -7.65
CA ALA A 98 7.10 -19.11 -7.41
C ALA A 98 5.57 -19.06 -7.24
N VAL A 99 5.01 -17.95 -6.76
CA VAL A 99 3.58 -17.82 -6.47
C VAL A 99 2.97 -16.61 -7.17
N GLY A 100 3.64 -15.46 -7.14
CA GLY A 100 3.09 -14.22 -7.70
C GLY A 100 2.95 -14.27 -9.23
N GLU A 101 3.94 -14.78 -9.93
CA GLU A 101 3.90 -14.93 -11.38
C GLU A 101 2.86 -15.96 -11.84
N PRO A 102 2.82 -17.21 -11.32
CA PRO A 102 1.75 -18.13 -11.64
C PRO A 102 0.35 -17.59 -11.36
N LEU A 103 0.15 -16.87 -10.23
CA LEU A 103 -1.11 -16.23 -9.91
C LEU A 103 -1.47 -15.15 -10.95
N GLY A 104 -0.49 -14.36 -11.41
CA GLY A 104 -0.68 -13.36 -12.46
C GLY A 104 -1.05 -13.95 -13.82
N LEU A 105 -0.48 -15.10 -14.17
CA LEU A 105 -0.70 -15.80 -15.44
C LEU A 105 -1.90 -16.76 -15.43
N HIS A 106 -2.49 -17.07 -14.26
CA HIS A 106 -3.50 -18.12 -14.15
C HIS A 106 -4.79 -17.75 -14.91
N PRO A 107 -5.30 -18.57 -15.81
CA PRO A 107 -6.47 -18.25 -16.63
C PRO A 107 -7.77 -18.11 -15.81
N ASP A 108 -7.90 -18.82 -14.67
CA ASP A 108 -9.08 -18.80 -13.80
C ASP A 108 -9.00 -17.74 -12.69
N VAL A 109 -8.05 -16.80 -12.80
CA VAL A 109 -8.01 -15.58 -11.98
C VAL A 109 -8.56 -14.44 -12.80
N ASP A 110 -9.63 -13.81 -12.33
CA ASP A 110 -10.38 -12.76 -13.07
C ASP A 110 -9.83 -11.37 -12.83
N MET A 111 -9.16 -11.17 -11.70
CA MET A 111 -8.57 -9.89 -11.31
C MET A 111 -7.30 -10.09 -10.49
N ILE A 112 -6.29 -9.25 -10.71
CA ILE A 112 -5.12 -9.09 -9.82
C ILE A 112 -5.18 -7.72 -9.16
N THR A 113 -5.04 -7.70 -7.83
CA THR A 113 -4.75 -6.49 -7.07
C THR A 113 -3.35 -6.60 -6.44
N PHE A 114 -2.46 -5.72 -6.86
CA PHE A 114 -1.06 -5.72 -6.45
C PHE A 114 -0.72 -4.42 -5.72
N THR A 115 0.04 -4.52 -4.63
CA THR A 115 0.71 -3.37 -4.00
C THR A 115 2.18 -3.67 -3.85
N GLY A 116 3.04 -2.77 -4.35
CA GLY A 116 4.48 -2.91 -4.27
C GLY A 116 5.25 -2.00 -5.24
N SER A 117 6.37 -2.50 -5.80
CA SER A 117 7.20 -1.69 -6.69
C SER A 117 6.59 -1.51 -8.08
N THR A 118 6.83 -0.34 -8.70
CA THR A 118 6.42 -0.06 -10.09
C THR A 118 6.95 -1.10 -11.10
N VAL A 119 8.17 -1.59 -10.88
CA VAL A 119 8.79 -2.63 -11.75
C VAL A 119 7.96 -3.91 -11.71
N THR A 120 7.55 -4.35 -10.53
CA THR A 120 6.71 -5.55 -10.36
C THR A 120 5.28 -5.32 -10.86
N GLY A 121 4.71 -4.14 -10.61
CA GLY A 121 3.39 -3.77 -11.15
C GLY A 121 3.32 -3.87 -12.67
N ARG A 122 4.37 -3.42 -13.37
CA ARG A 122 4.48 -3.59 -14.83
C ARG A 122 4.52 -5.05 -15.27
N ARG A 123 5.07 -5.96 -14.45
CA ARG A 123 5.03 -7.40 -14.74
C ARG A 123 3.60 -7.93 -14.70
N PHE A 124 2.79 -7.53 -13.71
CA PHE A 124 1.39 -7.94 -13.63
C PHE A 124 0.55 -7.47 -14.83
N LEU A 125 0.82 -6.28 -15.37
CA LEU A 125 0.20 -5.84 -16.63
C LEU A 125 0.60 -6.75 -17.81
N ARG A 126 1.86 -7.19 -17.88
CA ARG A 126 2.31 -8.16 -18.90
C ARG A 126 1.66 -9.52 -18.69
N TYR A 127 1.62 -10.05 -17.47
CA TYR A 127 0.97 -11.31 -17.15
C TYR A 127 -0.52 -11.30 -17.52
N SER A 128 -1.21 -10.17 -17.35
CA SER A 128 -2.57 -10.01 -17.83
C SER A 128 -2.66 -10.10 -19.36
N ALA A 129 -1.76 -9.39 -20.08
CA ALA A 129 -1.71 -9.42 -21.53
C ALA A 129 -1.36 -10.81 -22.10
N ASP A 130 -0.48 -11.54 -21.42
CA ASP A 130 0.02 -12.85 -21.80
C ASP A 130 -0.91 -14.01 -21.37
N SER A 131 -2.05 -13.70 -20.73
CA SER A 131 -3.01 -14.70 -20.25
C SER A 131 -4.44 -14.42 -20.72
N ASN A 132 -5.36 -14.14 -19.82
CA ASN A 132 -6.79 -13.97 -20.08
C ASN A 132 -7.27 -12.51 -20.13
N LEU A 133 -6.36 -11.54 -20.20
CA LEU A 133 -6.66 -10.11 -20.15
C LEU A 133 -7.38 -9.66 -18.85
N LYS A 134 -7.11 -10.35 -17.73
CA LYS A 134 -7.69 -10.06 -16.43
C LYS A 134 -7.50 -8.62 -16.00
N LYS A 135 -8.43 -8.09 -15.23
CA LYS A 135 -8.30 -6.76 -14.64
C LYS A 135 -7.10 -6.69 -13.70
N VAL A 136 -6.29 -5.63 -13.81
CA VAL A 136 -5.15 -5.37 -12.94
C VAL A 136 -5.34 -4.03 -12.24
N VAL A 137 -5.32 -4.05 -10.90
CA VAL A 137 -5.35 -2.86 -10.04
C VAL A 137 -4.03 -2.75 -9.32
N LEU A 138 -3.38 -1.62 -9.45
CA LEU A 138 -2.02 -1.39 -8.98
C LEU A 138 -1.98 -0.25 -7.95
N GLU A 139 -1.41 -0.55 -6.78
CA GLU A 139 -0.96 0.42 -5.80
C GLU A 139 0.57 0.39 -5.77
N LEU A 140 1.22 1.50 -6.10
CA LEU A 140 2.65 1.53 -6.36
C LEU A 140 3.35 2.59 -5.50
N GLY A 141 4.69 2.58 -5.53
CA GLY A 141 5.49 3.57 -4.85
C GLY A 141 5.38 4.96 -5.47
N GLY A 142 5.71 5.96 -4.68
CA GLY A 142 5.69 7.36 -5.08
C GLY A 142 6.84 8.16 -4.52
N LYS A 143 6.88 9.45 -4.91
CA LYS A 143 7.70 10.50 -4.35
C LYS A 143 6.79 11.72 -4.14
N ASN A 144 5.95 11.62 -3.09
CA ASN A 144 4.88 12.58 -2.85
C ASN A 144 5.44 13.93 -2.40
N PRO A 145 4.93 15.06 -2.91
CA PRO A 145 5.32 16.38 -2.44
C PRO A 145 4.60 16.71 -1.13
N CYS A 146 5.35 17.28 -0.18
CA CYS A 146 4.83 18.05 0.94
C CYS A 146 5.08 19.52 0.63
N VAL A 147 4.02 20.32 0.49
CA VAL A 147 4.12 21.72 0.06
C VAL A 147 3.83 22.62 1.25
N VAL A 148 4.74 23.59 1.52
CA VAL A 148 4.58 24.58 2.59
C VAL A 148 4.74 25.97 2.00
N LEU A 149 3.69 26.78 2.11
CA LEU A 149 3.63 28.15 1.65
C LEU A 149 4.02 29.13 2.78
N ASP A 150 4.28 30.38 2.44
CA ASP A 150 4.77 31.42 3.36
C ASP A 150 3.72 31.95 4.36
N ASP A 151 2.47 31.64 4.14
CA ASP A 151 1.35 31.94 5.03
C ASP A 151 1.13 30.87 6.15
N ALA A 152 2.04 29.90 6.28
CA ALA A 152 1.98 28.91 7.34
C ALA A 152 2.19 29.55 8.72
N GLU A 153 1.14 29.59 9.55
CA GLU A 153 1.12 30.33 10.82
C GLU A 153 2.03 29.74 11.91
N ASN A 154 2.16 28.40 11.97
CA ASN A 154 2.91 27.69 13.01
C ASN A 154 3.97 26.77 12.41
N LEU A 155 5.15 27.31 12.17
CA LEU A 155 6.26 26.56 11.54
C LEU A 155 6.77 25.38 12.40
N ASP A 156 6.61 25.44 13.72
CA ASP A 156 7.03 24.34 14.60
C ASP A 156 6.14 23.13 14.42
N ARG A 157 4.81 23.33 14.45
CA ARG A 157 3.83 22.28 14.14
C ARG A 157 3.97 21.76 12.70
N VAL A 158 4.27 22.64 11.73
CA VAL A 158 4.54 22.24 10.35
C VAL A 158 5.76 21.35 10.27
N ALA A 159 6.86 21.67 10.97
CA ALA A 159 8.07 20.86 11.01
C ALA A 159 7.81 19.48 11.63
N GLU A 160 7.06 19.41 12.72
CA GLU A 160 6.60 18.14 13.32
C GLU A 160 5.84 17.29 12.29
N GLN A 161 4.87 17.87 11.58
CA GLN A 161 4.09 17.16 10.57
C GLN A 161 4.93 16.73 9.36
N VAL A 162 5.90 17.52 8.95
CA VAL A 162 6.86 17.16 7.89
C VAL A 162 7.71 15.95 8.32
N CYS A 163 8.23 15.94 9.55
CA CYS A 163 8.95 14.79 10.10
C CYS A 163 8.07 13.54 10.16
N ASN A 164 6.84 13.67 10.66
CA ASN A 164 5.88 12.57 10.68
C ASN A 164 5.60 12.02 9.27
N ALA A 165 5.35 12.89 8.31
CA ALA A 165 5.07 12.49 6.92
C ALA A 165 6.27 11.80 6.24
N ALA A 166 7.49 12.15 6.63
CA ALA A 166 8.71 11.60 6.05
C ALA A 166 9.21 10.33 6.75
N PHE A 167 9.14 10.26 8.09
CA PHE A 167 9.85 9.25 8.89
C PHE A 167 8.95 8.18 9.49
N TRP A 168 7.64 8.43 9.63
CA TRP A 168 6.72 7.42 10.15
C TRP A 168 6.85 6.11 9.38
N ASN A 169 6.80 4.98 10.09
CA ASN A 169 7.06 3.64 9.56
C ASN A 169 8.41 3.56 8.82
N MET A 170 9.48 4.11 9.43
CA MET A 170 10.85 4.18 8.88
C MET A 170 10.95 4.83 7.49
N GLY A 171 9.96 5.69 7.11
CA GLY A 171 9.87 6.28 5.77
C GLY A 171 9.51 5.28 4.66
N GLU A 172 9.04 4.08 5.03
CA GLU A 172 8.72 2.99 4.09
C GLU A 172 7.29 3.05 3.56
N ASN A 173 6.66 4.24 3.57
CA ASN A 173 5.32 4.48 3.07
C ASN A 173 5.31 4.79 1.57
N CYS A 174 4.35 4.24 0.85
CA CYS A 174 4.07 4.66 -0.53
C CYS A 174 3.60 6.12 -0.62
N SER A 175 2.95 6.62 0.44
CA SER A 175 2.44 7.99 0.59
C SER A 175 3.34 8.94 1.39
N ALA A 176 4.58 8.54 1.73
CA ALA A 176 5.50 9.40 2.47
C ALA A 176 5.70 10.76 1.80
N GLY A 177 5.69 11.85 2.57
CA GLY A 177 6.02 13.20 2.13
C GLY A 177 7.52 13.35 1.85
N SER A 178 8.04 12.55 0.92
CA SER A 178 9.48 12.37 0.67
C SER A 178 10.14 13.51 -0.13
N ARG A 179 9.36 14.51 -0.56
CA ARG A 179 9.86 15.75 -1.18
C ARG A 179 9.24 16.96 -0.50
N LEU A 180 10.05 17.74 0.19
CA LEU A 180 9.61 19.01 0.76
C LEU A 180 9.78 20.14 -0.26
N ILE A 181 8.66 20.77 -0.64
CA ILE A 181 8.62 21.95 -1.49
C ILE A 181 8.19 23.11 -0.59
N VAL A 182 9.11 24.01 -0.30
CA VAL A 182 8.89 25.09 0.65
C VAL A 182 9.11 26.46 0.00
N HIS A 183 8.25 27.43 0.35
CA HIS A 183 8.43 28.81 -0.08
C HIS A 183 9.76 29.36 0.44
N LYS A 184 10.51 30.05 -0.45
CA LYS A 184 11.88 30.52 -0.17
C LYS A 184 11.99 31.40 1.09
N GLY A 185 10.95 32.17 1.39
CA GLY A 185 10.94 33.12 2.51
C GLY A 185 10.91 32.48 3.90
N ILE A 186 10.48 31.22 3.99
CA ILE A 186 10.39 30.47 5.28
C ILE A 186 11.31 29.25 5.31
N LYS A 187 12.05 29.00 4.21
CA LYS A 187 12.82 27.77 4.03
C LYS A 187 13.79 27.51 5.18
N ASP A 188 14.65 28.47 5.49
CA ASP A 188 15.72 28.26 6.48
C ASP A 188 15.14 28.09 7.88
N ALA A 189 14.17 28.92 8.26
CA ALA A 189 13.47 28.82 9.53
C ALA A 189 12.70 27.50 9.68
N LEU A 190 12.15 26.92 8.61
CA LEU A 190 11.49 25.62 8.65
C LEU A 190 12.52 24.48 8.73
N LEU A 191 13.62 24.54 7.99
CA LEU A 191 14.67 23.53 8.01
C LEU A 191 15.32 23.41 9.38
N ASP A 192 15.58 24.52 10.08
CA ASP A 192 16.11 24.53 11.43
C ASP A 192 15.20 23.78 12.41
N ARG A 193 13.86 23.96 12.30
CA ARG A 193 12.88 23.25 13.13
C ARG A 193 12.78 21.79 12.76
N ILE A 194 12.80 21.44 11.48
CA ILE A 194 12.82 20.05 11.00
C ILE A 194 14.05 19.34 11.56
N ALA A 195 15.22 19.99 11.54
CA ALA A 195 16.44 19.42 12.11
C ALA A 195 16.36 19.17 13.62
N GLN A 196 15.62 20.02 14.36
CA GLN A 196 15.34 19.81 15.77
C GLN A 196 14.40 18.61 16.00
N HIS A 197 13.23 18.59 15.35
CA HIS A 197 12.26 17.51 15.48
C HIS A 197 12.82 16.16 15.00
N ALA A 198 13.64 16.14 13.93
CA ALA A 198 14.27 14.91 13.45
C ALA A 198 15.17 14.23 14.49
N LYS A 199 15.81 15.01 15.38
CA LYS A 199 16.65 14.48 16.46
C LYS A 199 15.85 13.82 17.59
N GLU A 200 14.56 14.12 17.69
CA GLU A 200 13.67 13.52 18.69
C GLU A 200 13.21 12.12 18.30
N TRP A 201 13.36 11.75 17.03
CA TRP A 201 13.01 10.43 16.51
C TRP A 201 14.01 9.38 16.98
N ARG A 202 13.61 8.62 18.01
CA ARG A 202 14.44 7.57 18.60
C ARG A 202 14.31 6.26 17.82
N MET A 203 15.44 5.64 17.56
CA MET A 203 15.54 4.32 16.93
C MET A 203 15.89 3.27 18.00
N GLY A 204 15.19 2.14 17.99
CA GLY A 204 15.45 1.07 18.94
C GLY A 204 14.55 -0.15 18.76
N ASP A 205 14.37 -0.91 19.82
CA ASP A 205 13.50 -2.08 19.82
C ASP A 205 12.06 -1.67 19.43
N PRO A 206 11.47 -2.27 18.38
CA PRO A 206 10.11 -1.95 17.96
C PRO A 206 9.02 -2.32 18.98
N LEU A 207 9.34 -3.14 19.98
CA LEU A 207 8.43 -3.48 21.08
C LEU A 207 8.47 -2.46 22.22
N ASP A 208 9.45 -1.57 22.25
CA ASP A 208 9.53 -0.47 23.20
C ASP A 208 8.78 0.76 22.66
N PRO A 209 7.64 1.15 23.28
CA PRO A 209 6.81 2.27 22.79
C PRO A 209 7.50 3.64 22.90
N SER A 210 8.65 3.73 23.55
CA SER A 210 9.46 4.96 23.59
C SER A 210 10.24 5.22 22.30
N ASN A 211 10.37 4.22 21.43
CA ASN A 211 11.03 4.33 20.13
C ASN A 211 10.00 4.60 19.02
N GLN A 212 10.30 5.56 18.16
CA GLN A 212 9.48 5.89 16.99
C GLN A 212 9.90 5.10 15.74
N LEU A 213 11.16 4.69 15.69
CA LEU A 213 11.76 3.97 14.57
C LEU A 213 12.28 2.61 15.02
N GLY A 214 11.92 1.58 14.26
CA GLY A 214 12.45 0.23 14.40
C GLY A 214 13.58 -0.06 13.42
N VAL A 215 13.68 -1.32 13.02
CA VAL A 215 14.63 -1.79 12.01
C VAL A 215 14.00 -1.79 10.62
N MET A 216 14.81 -1.65 9.59
CA MET A 216 14.36 -1.88 8.20
C MET A 216 14.01 -3.34 7.98
N ILE A 217 13.10 -3.61 7.04
CA ILE A 217 12.50 -4.93 6.82
C ILE A 217 13.54 -6.03 6.56
N ASP A 218 14.60 -5.73 5.81
CA ASP A 218 15.67 -6.68 5.52
C ASP A 218 16.99 -5.98 5.12
N ARG A 219 18.05 -6.76 5.02
CA ARG A 219 19.39 -6.30 4.63
C ARG A 219 19.41 -5.70 3.22
N ALA A 220 18.67 -6.26 2.29
CA ALA A 220 18.64 -5.79 0.91
C ALA A 220 18.04 -4.38 0.82
N HIS A 221 16.98 -4.10 1.60
CA HIS A 221 16.39 -2.79 1.69
C HIS A 221 17.32 -1.78 2.36
N PHE A 222 17.98 -2.16 3.44
CA PHE A 222 19.00 -1.34 4.10
C PHE A 222 20.12 -0.94 3.13
N GLU A 223 20.70 -1.87 2.41
CA GLU A 223 21.77 -1.58 1.44
C GLU A 223 21.26 -0.70 0.28
N LYS A 224 20.01 -0.86 -0.11
CA LYS A 224 19.37 0.03 -1.10
C LYS A 224 19.31 1.47 -0.60
N VAL A 225 18.83 1.70 0.62
CA VAL A 225 18.73 3.07 1.20
C VAL A 225 20.13 3.67 1.33
N LYS A 226 21.08 2.91 1.88
CA LYS A 226 22.49 3.34 2.00
C LYS A 226 23.09 3.77 0.65
N ARG A 227 22.84 3.01 -0.42
CA ARG A 227 23.28 3.38 -1.76
C ARG A 227 22.70 4.72 -2.23
N TYR A 228 21.42 5.00 -1.95
CA TYR A 228 20.81 6.28 -2.32
C TYR A 228 21.41 7.46 -1.54
N LEU A 229 21.78 7.27 -0.25
CA LEU A 229 22.50 8.28 0.53
C LEU A 229 23.88 8.56 -0.09
N THR A 230 24.62 7.53 -0.50
CA THR A 230 25.90 7.68 -1.20
C THR A 230 25.75 8.44 -2.51
N LEU A 231 24.77 8.07 -3.36
CA LEU A 231 24.48 8.77 -4.60
C LEU A 231 24.11 10.24 -4.38
N GLY A 232 23.40 10.56 -3.31
CA GLY A 232 23.09 11.95 -2.94
C GLY A 232 24.34 12.74 -2.61
N ALA A 233 25.25 12.17 -1.82
CA ALA A 233 26.52 12.79 -1.47
C ALA A 233 27.43 12.99 -2.72
N GLU A 234 27.53 11.97 -3.57
CA GLU A 234 28.26 12.05 -4.85
C GLU A 234 27.70 13.10 -5.81
N ALA A 235 26.38 13.33 -5.77
CA ALA A 235 25.70 14.37 -6.53
C ALA A 235 25.84 15.79 -5.93
N GLY A 236 26.55 15.92 -4.80
CA GLY A 236 26.82 17.21 -4.15
C GLY A 236 25.69 17.73 -3.25
N TYR A 237 24.72 16.88 -2.89
CA TYR A 237 23.68 17.26 -1.93
C TYR A 237 24.23 17.29 -0.51
N THR A 238 23.85 18.31 0.25
CA THR A 238 24.25 18.47 1.67
C THR A 238 23.14 17.94 2.57
N PRO A 239 23.45 17.01 3.49
CA PRO A 239 22.51 16.61 4.53
C PRO A 239 22.11 17.81 5.40
N VAL A 240 20.87 17.83 5.86
CA VAL A 240 20.35 18.84 6.81
C VAL A 240 20.52 18.34 8.25
N VAL A 241 20.52 17.03 8.47
CA VAL A 241 20.73 16.34 9.75
C VAL A 241 21.59 15.12 9.52
#